data_cbd008ca645eeb0703aef34eb2490f46
#
_entry.id   cbd008ca645eeb0703aef34eb2490f46
#
_cell.length_a   1.000
_cell.length_b   1.000
_cell.length_c   1.000
_cell.angle_alpha   90.00
_cell.angle_beta   90.00
_cell.angle_gamma   90.00
#
_symmetry.space_group_name_H-M   'P 1'
#
loop_
_entity.id
_entity.type
_entity.pdbx_description
1 polymer ?
#
loop_
_entity_poly.entity_id
_entity_poly.type
_entity_poly.pdbx_seq_one_letter_code
_entity_poly.pdbx_strand_id
1 'polypeptide(L)'
;MTSINLKRFFSDISDSLDKESTPYHFAILAINTGSTSTKIAVYHDEHEAVVCSLTHTAEQIARFATNEEHLQWRKELIIEALKEHNVDLATLSAVIGRGGLLRPVESGIYEVSEQMCDELRHCTPQHASNFSAIIALDIAKGLDLKAYIADPVVVDERDEVAKLTGIKEIRRRSIFHALNQKATARIYAADVEQRYEDLNLIVAHMGGGVSVAAHRKGRVIDCNNALDGEGPVAPERAGSIPAGELVDLCFSGKYTHKEIRTLLSGKGGLVSLTGKNSVKALVEEAQTGNAESKQAIDLMVYGIVKNIGQMATVLKGDIDAIVLTGGIAYSKYITDAIADSCRFLAPIAIYPGENELQSLAMNALRLLRGETEAKIY
;
A
#
# COMPACT_ATOMS: atom_id res chain seq x y z
N MET A 1 11.99 7.77 27.70
CA MET A 1 12.66 7.12 26.56
C MET A 1 12.47 5.63 26.72
N THR A 2 11.34 5.10 26.32
CA THR A 2 11.06 3.67 26.40
C THR A 2 10.83 3.19 24.97
N SER A 3 11.86 2.61 24.38
CA SER A 3 11.73 1.85 23.14
C SER A 3 10.90 0.60 23.48
N ILE A 4 9.63 0.62 23.09
CA ILE A 4 8.75 -0.54 23.20
C ILE A 4 9.24 -1.58 22.19
N ASN A 5 9.67 -2.69 22.71
CA ASN A 5 10.39 -3.74 21.98
C ASN A 5 9.36 -4.65 21.29
N LEU A 6 9.09 -4.40 20.02
CA LEU A 6 8.23 -5.21 19.13
C LEU A 6 8.56 -6.72 19.13
N LYS A 7 9.75 -7.12 19.58
CA LYS A 7 10.10 -8.53 19.78
C LYS A 7 9.25 -9.24 20.82
N ARG A 8 8.66 -8.53 21.77
CA ARG A 8 7.89 -9.15 22.85
C ARG A 8 6.51 -9.61 22.44
N PHE A 9 5.87 -8.89 21.49
CA PHE A 9 4.55 -9.27 20.98
C PHE A 9 4.59 -10.43 19.98
N PHE A 10 5.73 -10.60 19.26
CA PHE A 10 5.91 -11.68 18.29
C PHE A 10 6.77 -12.84 18.78
N SER A 11 7.62 -12.68 19.83
CA SER A 11 8.46 -13.75 20.36
C SER A 11 7.77 -14.62 21.41
N ASP A 12 6.82 -14.10 22.15
CA ASP A 12 6.10 -14.89 23.16
C ASP A 12 5.04 -15.83 22.53
N ILE A 13 4.81 -15.73 21.21
CA ILE A 13 3.91 -16.62 20.44
C ILE A 13 4.69 -17.68 19.64
N SER A 14 6.00 -17.49 19.39
CA SER A 14 6.73 -18.39 18.50
C SER A 14 7.46 -19.57 19.15
N ASP A 15 7.63 -19.61 20.47
CA ASP A 15 8.52 -20.56 21.14
C ASP A 15 7.85 -21.66 21.99
N SER A 16 6.55 -21.83 21.90
CA SER A 16 5.91 -22.98 22.56
C SER A 16 4.60 -23.39 21.88
N LEU A 17 4.66 -24.03 20.73
CA LEU A 17 3.56 -24.87 20.30
C LEU A 17 4.10 -26.01 19.45
N ASP A 18 4.09 -27.21 20.01
CA ASP A 18 4.02 -28.46 19.27
C ASP A 18 2.94 -28.35 18.19
N LYS A 19 3.21 -28.94 17.01
CA LYS A 19 2.30 -28.99 15.86
C LYS A 19 1.06 -29.84 16.12
N GLU A 20 0.32 -29.58 17.16
CA GLU A 20 -1.05 -30.04 17.31
C GLU A 20 -1.97 -28.91 16.81
N SER A 21 -2.71 -29.19 15.74
CA SER A 21 -3.62 -28.24 15.06
C SER A 21 -4.62 -27.69 16.05
N THR A 22 -4.38 -26.47 16.53
CA THR A 22 -5.43 -25.71 17.22
C THR A 22 -6.59 -25.55 16.26
N PRO A 23 -7.82 -25.93 16.61
CA PRO A 23 -8.96 -25.79 15.71
C PRO A 23 -9.17 -24.30 15.42
N TYR A 24 -9.12 -23.91 14.14
CA TYR A 24 -9.46 -22.57 13.66
C TYR A 24 -10.93 -22.54 13.22
N HIS A 25 -11.53 -21.35 13.25
CA HIS A 25 -12.92 -21.15 12.81
C HIS A 25 -13.00 -20.75 11.35
N PHE A 26 -12.05 -19.97 10.86
CA PHE A 26 -12.05 -19.42 9.51
C PHE A 26 -10.70 -19.60 8.82
N ALA A 27 -10.74 -20.06 7.58
CA ALA A 27 -9.59 -20.07 6.68
C ALA A 27 -9.79 -19.02 5.58
N ILE A 28 -8.82 -18.13 5.39
CA ILE A 28 -8.92 -16.98 4.50
C ILE A 28 -7.77 -16.99 3.51
N LEU A 29 -8.07 -17.00 2.22
CA LEU A 29 -7.09 -16.81 1.16
C LEU A 29 -6.97 -15.32 0.82
N ALA A 30 -5.80 -14.72 1.07
CA ALA A 30 -5.44 -13.37 0.68
C ALA A 30 -4.58 -13.37 -0.59
N ILE A 31 -4.92 -12.50 -1.57
CA ILE A 31 -4.25 -12.41 -2.88
C ILE A 31 -3.81 -10.97 -3.13
N ASN A 32 -2.53 -10.79 -3.46
CA ASN A 32 -1.96 -9.50 -3.85
C ASN A 32 -1.12 -9.66 -5.12
N THR A 33 -1.64 -9.21 -6.26
CA THR A 33 -0.94 -9.20 -7.54
C THR A 33 -0.24 -7.85 -7.75
N GLY A 34 1.07 -7.87 -7.87
CA GLY A 34 1.91 -6.73 -8.22
C GLY A 34 2.43 -6.81 -9.66
N SER A 35 3.16 -5.80 -10.11
CA SER A 35 3.70 -5.75 -11.48
C SER A 35 4.64 -6.94 -11.75
N THR A 36 5.53 -7.26 -10.81
CA THR A 36 6.58 -8.28 -10.95
C THR A 36 6.42 -9.47 -10.03
N SER A 37 5.30 -9.56 -9.29
CA SER A 37 5.06 -10.66 -8.36
C SER A 37 3.58 -10.91 -8.14
N THR A 38 3.27 -12.13 -7.70
CA THR A 38 1.98 -12.50 -7.11
C THR A 38 2.26 -13.06 -5.73
N LYS A 39 1.70 -12.42 -4.71
CA LYS A 39 1.82 -12.86 -3.33
C LYS A 39 0.49 -13.40 -2.87
N ILE A 40 0.51 -14.55 -2.20
CA ILE A 40 -0.67 -15.15 -1.58
C ILE A 40 -0.36 -15.58 -0.17
N ALA A 41 -1.37 -15.59 0.68
CA ALA A 41 -1.29 -16.21 1.99
C ALA A 41 -2.62 -16.85 2.37
N VAL A 42 -2.53 -17.93 3.14
CA VAL A 42 -3.68 -18.53 3.82
C VAL A 42 -3.53 -18.26 5.31
N TYR A 43 -4.57 -17.70 5.89
CA TYR A 43 -4.67 -17.45 7.32
C TYR A 43 -5.70 -18.37 7.94
N HIS A 44 -5.35 -18.95 9.07
CA HIS A 44 -6.26 -19.64 9.98
C HIS A 44 -6.55 -18.71 11.15
N ASP A 45 -7.73 -18.08 11.14
CA ASP A 45 -8.03 -16.93 12.00
C ASP A 45 -6.94 -15.85 11.87
N GLU A 46 -6.23 -15.48 12.94
CA GLU A 46 -5.13 -14.50 12.94
C GLU A 46 -3.77 -15.10 12.51
N HIS A 47 -3.66 -16.43 12.42
CA HIS A 47 -2.40 -17.11 12.21
C HIS A 47 -2.09 -17.34 10.73
N GLU A 48 -0.91 -16.94 10.32
CA GLU A 48 -0.39 -17.20 8.97
C GLU A 48 -0.03 -18.67 8.83
N ALA A 49 -0.83 -19.41 8.06
CA ALA A 49 -0.62 -20.84 7.83
C ALA A 49 0.29 -21.10 6.61
N VAL A 50 0.11 -20.34 5.54
CA VAL A 50 0.90 -20.43 4.29
C VAL A 50 1.15 -19.04 3.76
N VAL A 51 2.40 -18.75 3.35
CA VAL A 51 2.75 -17.56 2.56
C VAL A 51 3.58 -17.97 1.37
N CYS A 52 3.23 -17.47 0.20
CA CYS A 52 3.97 -17.71 -1.02
C CYS A 52 4.14 -16.42 -1.82
N SER A 53 5.34 -16.23 -2.36
CA SER A 53 5.66 -15.09 -3.23
C SER A 53 6.22 -15.60 -4.57
N LEU A 54 5.42 -15.44 -5.60
CA LEU A 54 5.74 -15.86 -6.98
C LEU A 54 6.30 -14.65 -7.73
N THR A 55 7.58 -14.67 -8.04
CA THR A 55 8.26 -13.62 -8.81
C THR A 55 8.11 -13.87 -10.30
N HIS A 56 7.88 -12.82 -11.07
CA HIS A 56 7.69 -12.84 -12.52
C HIS A 56 8.76 -12.03 -13.22
N THR A 57 9.45 -12.61 -14.19
CA THR A 57 10.43 -11.87 -15.01
C THR A 57 9.71 -11.00 -16.05
N ALA A 58 10.42 -9.98 -16.55
CA ALA A 58 9.90 -9.14 -17.62
C ALA A 58 9.56 -9.95 -18.89
N GLU A 59 10.37 -10.98 -19.20
CA GLU A 59 10.16 -11.87 -20.34
C GLU A 59 8.91 -12.72 -20.16
N GLN A 60 8.65 -13.23 -18.94
CA GLN A 60 7.44 -13.98 -18.63
C GLN A 60 6.18 -13.13 -18.82
N ILE A 61 6.22 -11.85 -18.39
CA ILE A 61 5.10 -10.93 -18.52
C ILE A 61 4.89 -10.50 -19.97
N ALA A 62 5.97 -10.23 -20.72
CA ALA A 62 5.91 -9.72 -22.08
C ALA A 62 5.37 -10.74 -23.11
N ARG A 63 5.29 -12.04 -22.77
CA ARG A 63 4.79 -13.08 -23.67
C ARG A 63 3.28 -13.05 -23.88
N PHE A 64 2.52 -12.39 -23.00
CA PHE A 64 1.07 -12.34 -23.09
C PHE A 64 0.62 -11.24 -24.05
N ALA A 65 -0.25 -11.59 -25.00
CA ALA A 65 -0.82 -10.64 -25.93
C ALA A 65 -1.95 -9.81 -25.27
N THR A 66 -2.63 -10.39 -24.30
CA THR A 66 -3.78 -9.78 -23.62
C THR A 66 -3.65 -9.83 -22.10
N ASN A 67 -4.34 -8.89 -21.42
CA ASN A 67 -4.45 -8.92 -19.96
C ASN A 67 -5.22 -10.15 -19.46
N GLU A 68 -6.15 -10.70 -20.24
CA GLU A 68 -6.92 -11.89 -19.87
C GLU A 68 -6.02 -13.14 -19.83
N GLU A 69 -5.14 -13.34 -20.82
CA GLU A 69 -4.15 -14.42 -20.82
C GLU A 69 -3.20 -14.30 -19.61
N HIS A 70 -2.77 -13.07 -19.30
CA HIS A 70 -1.89 -12.80 -18.17
C HIS A 70 -2.60 -13.06 -16.81
N LEU A 71 -3.88 -12.69 -16.70
CA LEU A 71 -4.72 -12.95 -15.54
C LEU A 71 -4.91 -14.46 -15.33
N GLN A 72 -5.27 -15.17 -16.37
CA GLN A 72 -5.49 -16.62 -16.32
C GLN A 72 -4.22 -17.36 -15.89
N TRP A 73 -3.07 -17.00 -16.46
CA TRP A 73 -1.78 -17.57 -16.07
C TRP A 73 -1.47 -17.33 -14.57
N ARG A 74 -1.72 -16.13 -14.06
CA ARG A 74 -1.51 -15.85 -12.63
C ARG A 74 -2.45 -16.66 -11.73
N LYS A 75 -3.70 -16.84 -12.14
CA LYS A 75 -4.66 -17.69 -11.44
C LYS A 75 -4.17 -19.15 -11.37
N GLU A 76 -3.67 -19.68 -12.48
CA GLU A 76 -3.12 -21.03 -12.52
C GLU A 76 -1.92 -21.19 -11.58
N LEU A 77 -1.00 -20.23 -11.57
CA LEU A 77 0.13 -20.22 -10.63
C LEU A 77 -0.32 -20.18 -9.17
N ILE A 78 -1.36 -19.42 -8.84
CA ILE A 78 -1.92 -19.38 -7.48
C ILE A 78 -2.46 -20.75 -7.09
N ILE A 79 -3.26 -21.38 -7.96
CA ILE A 79 -3.84 -22.71 -7.69
C ILE A 79 -2.74 -23.78 -7.54
N GLU A 80 -1.70 -23.72 -8.38
CA GLU A 80 -0.55 -24.62 -8.29
C GLU A 80 0.20 -24.45 -6.96
N ALA A 81 0.52 -23.21 -6.59
CA ALA A 81 1.17 -22.91 -5.32
C ALA A 81 0.37 -23.38 -4.11
N LEU A 82 -0.97 -23.20 -4.12
CA LEU A 82 -1.83 -23.69 -3.03
C LEU A 82 -1.79 -25.22 -2.93
N LYS A 83 -1.79 -25.94 -4.07
CA LYS A 83 -1.65 -27.40 -4.10
C LYS A 83 -0.29 -27.87 -3.58
N GLU A 84 0.81 -27.22 -4.00
CA GLU A 84 2.16 -27.53 -3.52
C GLU A 84 2.29 -27.40 -2.00
N HIS A 85 1.57 -26.46 -1.42
CA HIS A 85 1.53 -26.25 0.03
C HIS A 85 0.44 -27.07 0.74
N ASN A 86 -0.20 -28.04 0.04
CA ASN A 86 -1.25 -28.91 0.56
C ASN A 86 -2.44 -28.15 1.16
N VAL A 87 -2.80 -26.98 0.61
CA VAL A 87 -4.00 -26.25 1.01
C VAL A 87 -5.23 -26.91 0.41
N ASP A 88 -6.13 -27.35 1.28
CA ASP A 88 -7.45 -27.82 0.85
C ASP A 88 -8.36 -26.62 0.61
N LEU A 89 -8.66 -26.31 -0.64
CA LEU A 89 -9.51 -25.18 -1.01
C LEU A 89 -10.94 -25.29 -0.45
N ALA A 90 -11.43 -26.52 -0.17
CA ALA A 90 -12.76 -26.72 0.40
C ALA A 90 -12.89 -26.24 1.85
N THR A 91 -11.76 -26.02 2.54
CA THR A 91 -11.74 -25.49 3.91
C THR A 91 -11.82 -23.96 3.99
N LEU A 92 -11.65 -23.26 2.85
CA LEU A 92 -11.68 -21.80 2.82
C LEU A 92 -13.06 -21.26 3.22
N SER A 93 -13.06 -20.19 3.98
CA SER A 93 -14.26 -19.45 4.43
C SER A 93 -14.48 -18.19 3.59
N ALA A 94 -13.42 -17.60 3.05
CA ALA A 94 -13.48 -16.42 2.18
C ALA A 94 -12.21 -16.29 1.34
N VAL A 95 -12.33 -15.56 0.23
CA VAL A 95 -11.20 -15.12 -0.59
C VAL A 95 -11.18 -13.59 -0.60
N ILE A 96 -10.03 -12.99 -0.35
CA ILE A 96 -9.88 -11.54 -0.38
C ILE A 96 -8.71 -11.14 -1.28
N GLY A 97 -8.98 -10.21 -2.19
CA GLY A 97 -7.96 -9.66 -3.08
C GLY A 97 -7.61 -8.22 -2.73
N ARG A 98 -6.41 -7.78 -3.12
CA ARG A 98 -6.12 -6.35 -3.17
C ARG A 98 -7.01 -5.72 -4.23
N GLY A 99 -7.70 -4.62 -3.90
CA GLY A 99 -8.46 -3.84 -4.87
C GLY A 99 -7.54 -3.16 -5.88
N GLY A 100 -8.04 -2.94 -7.09
CA GLY A 100 -7.33 -2.29 -8.18
C GLY A 100 -7.73 -0.83 -8.39
N LEU A 101 -7.59 -0.36 -9.63
CA LEU A 101 -7.91 1.01 -10.06
C LEU A 101 -9.40 1.13 -10.42
N LEU A 102 -10.22 1.15 -9.39
CA LEU A 102 -11.66 1.38 -9.45
C LEU A 102 -11.98 2.88 -9.46
N ARG A 103 -13.28 3.23 -9.63
CA ARG A 103 -13.74 4.57 -9.26
C ARG A 103 -13.48 4.84 -7.77
N PRO A 104 -13.37 6.11 -7.34
CA PRO A 104 -13.20 6.46 -5.93
C PRO A 104 -14.28 5.85 -5.06
N VAL A 105 -13.87 5.25 -3.94
CA VAL A 105 -14.77 4.63 -2.96
C VAL A 105 -14.43 5.09 -1.55
N GLU A 106 -15.36 4.98 -0.63
CA GLU A 106 -15.07 5.12 0.80
C GLU A 106 -14.21 3.95 1.30
N SER A 107 -13.55 4.14 2.43
CA SER A 107 -12.85 3.05 3.12
C SER A 107 -13.83 1.95 3.55
N GLY A 108 -13.39 0.72 3.48
CA GLY A 108 -14.15 -0.45 3.93
C GLY A 108 -13.86 -1.71 3.15
N ILE A 109 -14.63 -2.74 3.47
CA ILE A 109 -14.61 -4.02 2.80
C ILE A 109 -15.74 -4.01 1.76
N TYR A 110 -15.45 -4.46 0.55
CA TYR A 110 -16.43 -4.55 -0.52
C TYR A 110 -16.54 -5.99 -1.00
N GLU A 111 -17.77 -6.47 -1.18
CA GLU A 111 -18.01 -7.73 -1.88
C GLU A 111 -17.68 -7.54 -3.37
N VAL A 112 -16.88 -8.43 -3.93
CA VAL A 112 -16.50 -8.36 -5.35
C VAL A 112 -17.66 -8.83 -6.21
N SER A 113 -18.12 -7.94 -7.10
CA SER A 113 -19.20 -8.21 -8.05
C SER A 113 -18.65 -8.34 -9.48
N GLU A 114 -19.46 -8.91 -10.41
CA GLU A 114 -19.14 -8.93 -11.83
C GLU A 114 -18.97 -7.52 -12.40
N GLN A 115 -19.79 -6.55 -11.94
CA GLN A 115 -19.67 -5.16 -12.34
C GLN A 115 -18.31 -4.58 -11.95
N MET A 116 -17.83 -4.87 -10.72
CA MET A 116 -16.49 -4.46 -10.27
C MET A 116 -15.40 -5.08 -11.14
N CYS A 117 -15.51 -6.37 -11.45
CA CYS A 117 -14.54 -7.07 -12.30
C CYS A 117 -14.52 -6.52 -13.73
N ASP A 118 -15.68 -6.19 -14.28
CA ASP A 118 -15.79 -5.57 -15.60
C ASP A 118 -15.11 -4.20 -15.63
N GLU A 119 -15.34 -3.36 -14.63
CA GLU A 119 -14.65 -2.07 -14.49
C GLU A 119 -13.12 -2.25 -14.40
N LEU A 120 -12.63 -3.23 -13.63
CA LEU A 120 -11.20 -3.51 -13.50
C LEU A 120 -10.57 -4.02 -14.80
N ARG A 121 -11.32 -4.75 -15.64
CA ARG A 121 -10.85 -5.19 -16.96
C ARG A 121 -10.73 -4.05 -17.96
N HIS A 122 -11.56 -3.01 -17.85
CA HIS A 122 -11.65 -1.94 -18.83
C HIS A 122 -11.08 -0.59 -18.36
N CYS A 123 -10.68 -0.46 -17.10
CA CYS A 123 -10.13 0.80 -16.58
C CYS A 123 -8.84 1.21 -17.30
N THR A 124 -8.57 2.50 -17.33
CA THR A 124 -7.35 3.07 -17.92
C THR A 124 -6.70 4.03 -16.90
N PRO A 125 -5.41 3.85 -16.60
CA PRO A 125 -4.48 2.83 -17.09
C PRO A 125 -4.76 1.44 -16.48
N GLN A 126 -4.34 0.38 -17.18
CA GLN A 126 -4.34 -0.98 -16.64
C GLN A 126 -3.19 -1.16 -15.65
N HIS A 127 -3.43 -1.92 -14.59
CA HIS A 127 -2.41 -2.25 -13.59
C HIS A 127 -2.59 -3.69 -13.09
N ALA A 128 -1.49 -4.37 -12.79
CA ALA A 128 -1.54 -5.77 -12.34
C ALA A 128 -2.32 -5.98 -11.02
N SER A 129 -2.45 -4.94 -10.17
CA SER A 129 -3.28 -5.01 -8.97
C SER A 129 -4.77 -5.27 -9.27
N ASN A 130 -5.24 -4.97 -10.48
CA ASN A 130 -6.61 -5.22 -10.89
C ASN A 130 -6.95 -6.71 -10.91
N PHE A 131 -5.95 -7.56 -11.14
CA PHE A 131 -6.14 -9.02 -11.24
C PHE A 131 -6.55 -9.66 -9.92
N SER A 132 -6.12 -9.11 -8.78
CA SER A 132 -6.38 -9.71 -7.46
C SER A 132 -7.87 -9.89 -7.18
N ALA A 133 -8.69 -8.88 -7.42
CA ALA A 133 -10.13 -8.95 -7.20
C ALA A 133 -10.81 -9.94 -8.16
N ILE A 134 -10.40 -9.92 -9.44
CA ILE A 134 -10.97 -10.80 -10.47
C ILE A 134 -10.63 -12.28 -10.16
N ILE A 135 -9.37 -12.56 -9.84
CA ILE A 135 -8.93 -13.91 -9.45
C ILE A 135 -9.63 -14.37 -8.16
N ALA A 136 -9.78 -13.45 -7.19
CA ALA A 136 -10.48 -13.76 -5.95
C ALA A 136 -11.94 -14.19 -6.21
N LEU A 137 -12.65 -13.45 -7.08
CA LEU A 137 -14.01 -13.81 -7.45
C LEU A 137 -14.08 -15.16 -8.17
N ASP A 138 -13.19 -15.39 -9.11
CA ASP A 138 -13.14 -16.63 -9.89
C ASP A 138 -12.89 -17.86 -9.02
N ILE A 139 -11.99 -17.74 -8.03
CA ILE A 139 -11.71 -18.84 -7.07
C ILE A 139 -12.91 -19.04 -6.16
N ALA A 140 -13.45 -17.95 -5.58
CA ALA A 140 -14.57 -18.01 -4.65
C ALA A 140 -15.83 -18.64 -5.29
N LYS A 141 -16.15 -18.29 -6.54
CA LYS A 141 -17.26 -18.90 -7.28
C LYS A 141 -17.13 -20.41 -7.44
N GLY A 142 -15.92 -20.90 -7.69
CA GLY A 142 -15.65 -22.33 -7.80
C GLY A 142 -15.85 -23.10 -6.49
N LEU A 143 -15.95 -22.39 -5.37
CA LEU A 143 -16.10 -22.93 -4.01
C LEU A 143 -17.43 -22.56 -3.35
N ASP A 144 -18.33 -21.90 -4.07
CA ASP A 144 -19.59 -21.34 -3.53
C ASP A 144 -19.35 -20.37 -2.36
N LEU A 145 -18.26 -19.58 -2.45
CA LEU A 145 -17.85 -18.58 -1.47
C LEU A 145 -18.04 -17.17 -2.01
N LYS A 146 -17.94 -16.20 -1.10
CA LYS A 146 -17.84 -14.77 -1.44
C LYS A 146 -16.37 -14.33 -1.54
N ALA A 147 -16.13 -13.43 -2.49
CA ALA A 147 -14.85 -12.74 -2.63
C ALA A 147 -14.97 -11.29 -2.17
N TYR A 148 -13.89 -10.75 -1.62
CA TYR A 148 -13.84 -9.40 -1.08
C TYR A 148 -12.59 -8.66 -1.54
N ILE A 149 -12.66 -7.32 -1.44
CA ILE A 149 -11.51 -6.42 -1.40
C ILE A 149 -11.62 -5.53 -0.17
N ALA A 150 -10.50 -4.98 0.30
CA ALA A 150 -10.50 -4.03 1.41
C ALA A 150 -9.59 -2.84 1.12
N ASP A 151 -10.06 -1.65 1.47
CA ASP A 151 -9.32 -0.38 1.41
C ASP A 151 -8.46 -0.25 0.12
N PRO A 152 -9.06 -0.29 -1.08
CA PRO A 152 -8.30 -0.19 -2.33
C PRO A 152 -7.56 1.15 -2.43
N VAL A 153 -6.54 1.21 -3.30
CA VAL A 153 -5.69 2.41 -3.46
C VAL A 153 -6.46 3.68 -3.87
N VAL A 154 -7.70 3.52 -4.32
CA VAL A 154 -8.61 4.58 -4.75
C VAL A 154 -9.58 5.05 -3.66
N VAL A 155 -9.35 4.65 -2.42
CA VAL A 155 -10.13 5.19 -1.28
C VAL A 155 -10.06 6.72 -1.29
N ASP A 156 -11.22 7.37 -1.26
CA ASP A 156 -11.32 8.83 -1.26
C ASP A 156 -12.34 9.34 -0.24
N GLU A 157 -11.86 9.53 0.98
CA GLU A 157 -12.61 10.12 2.10
C GLU A 157 -12.22 11.58 2.35
N ARG A 158 -11.44 12.17 1.43
CA ARG A 158 -10.91 13.53 1.60
C ARG A 158 -12.02 14.56 1.72
N ASP A 159 -11.75 15.61 2.47
CA ASP A 159 -12.62 16.79 2.51
C ASP A 159 -12.75 17.37 1.09
N GLU A 160 -13.91 17.90 0.71
CA GLU A 160 -14.15 18.36 -0.66
C GLU A 160 -13.13 19.41 -1.13
N VAL A 161 -12.71 20.31 -0.23
CA VAL A 161 -11.69 21.31 -0.55
C VAL A 161 -10.34 20.66 -0.91
N ALA A 162 -10.00 19.52 -0.32
CA ALA A 162 -8.76 18.80 -0.59
C ALA A 162 -8.74 18.13 -1.98
N LYS A 163 -9.88 18.02 -2.67
CA LYS A 163 -10.02 17.46 -4.01
C LYS A 163 -9.86 18.51 -5.12
N LEU A 164 -9.84 19.79 -4.76
CA LEU A 164 -9.83 20.89 -5.73
C LEU A 164 -8.40 21.34 -6.05
N THR A 165 -8.26 21.94 -7.24
CA THR A 165 -7.07 22.68 -7.64
C THR A 165 -7.45 24.10 -8.08
N GLY A 166 -6.47 24.94 -8.36
CA GLY A 166 -6.69 26.27 -8.95
C GLY A 166 -7.15 26.26 -10.42
N ILE A 167 -7.27 25.09 -11.04
CA ILE A 167 -7.73 24.91 -12.43
C ILE A 167 -8.99 24.06 -12.39
N LYS A 168 -10.11 24.63 -12.87
CA LYS A 168 -11.45 24.02 -12.78
C LYS A 168 -11.54 22.61 -13.39
N GLU A 169 -10.81 22.37 -14.44
CA GLU A 169 -10.78 21.09 -15.18
C GLU A 169 -9.91 20.02 -14.51
N ILE A 170 -9.09 20.41 -13.52
CA ILE A 170 -8.15 19.50 -12.85
C ILE A 170 -8.60 19.29 -11.41
N ARG A 171 -8.90 18.05 -11.05
CA ARG A 171 -9.14 17.64 -9.68
C ARG A 171 -8.02 16.71 -9.21
N ARG A 172 -7.64 16.83 -7.95
CA ARG A 172 -6.71 15.90 -7.32
C ARG A 172 -7.37 14.52 -7.23
N ARG A 173 -6.64 13.48 -7.54
CA ARG A 173 -7.09 12.08 -7.40
C ARG A 173 -6.51 11.46 -6.15
N SER A 174 -7.31 10.70 -5.41
CA SER A 174 -6.82 9.90 -4.30
C SER A 174 -6.20 8.62 -4.84
N ILE A 175 -4.88 8.50 -4.73
CA ILE A 175 -4.15 7.25 -4.97
C ILE A 175 -3.08 7.16 -3.90
N PHE A 176 -3.31 6.35 -2.88
CA PHE A 176 -2.40 6.21 -1.75
C PHE A 176 -2.44 4.78 -1.18
N HIS A 177 -1.58 4.47 -0.24
CA HIS A 177 -1.49 3.14 0.35
C HIS A 177 -2.55 2.95 1.46
N ALA A 178 -3.83 3.04 1.09
CA ALA A 178 -4.96 3.07 2.01
C ALA A 178 -4.98 1.87 2.95
N LEU A 179 -4.86 0.65 2.40
CA LEU A 179 -4.88 -0.60 3.18
C LEU A 179 -3.80 -0.61 4.26
N ASN A 180 -2.54 -0.35 3.89
CA ASN A 180 -1.43 -0.34 4.85
C ASN A 180 -1.57 0.80 5.85
N GLN A 181 -1.88 2.02 5.41
CA GLN A 181 -2.00 3.17 6.31
C GLN A 181 -3.08 2.97 7.36
N LYS A 182 -4.27 2.49 6.96
CA LYS A 182 -5.37 2.24 7.89
C LYS A 182 -5.11 1.05 8.81
N ALA A 183 -4.49 -0.01 8.30
CA ALA A 183 -4.08 -1.14 9.13
C ALA A 183 -3.07 -0.70 10.19
N THR A 184 -2.02 0.04 9.79
CA THR A 184 -1.00 0.53 10.73
C THR A 184 -1.57 1.53 11.74
N ALA A 185 -2.52 2.40 11.32
CA ALA A 185 -3.22 3.31 12.23
C ALA A 185 -4.03 2.56 13.29
N ARG A 186 -4.68 1.44 12.92
CA ARG A 186 -5.40 0.57 13.88
C ARG A 186 -4.44 -0.16 14.84
N ILE A 187 -3.28 -0.61 14.35
CA ILE A 187 -2.23 -1.22 15.19
C ILE A 187 -1.74 -0.19 16.22
N TYR A 188 -1.39 1.03 15.77
CA TYR A 188 -1.01 2.10 16.68
C TYR A 188 -2.09 2.39 17.72
N ALA A 189 -3.36 2.47 17.31
CA ALA A 189 -4.48 2.72 18.21
C ALA A 189 -4.62 1.63 19.27
N ALA A 190 -4.46 0.36 18.89
CA ALA A 190 -4.47 -0.76 19.82
C ALA A 190 -3.28 -0.70 20.82
N ASP A 191 -2.08 -0.34 20.35
CA ASP A 191 -0.88 -0.23 21.20
C ASP A 191 -1.00 0.89 22.24
N VAL A 192 -1.80 1.92 21.96
CA VAL A 192 -2.08 3.01 22.92
C VAL A 192 -3.43 2.85 23.64
N GLU A 193 -4.06 1.69 23.51
CA GLU A 193 -5.35 1.34 24.14
C GLU A 193 -6.49 2.34 23.80
N GLN A 194 -6.50 2.83 22.55
CA GLN A 194 -7.53 3.72 22.03
C GLN A 194 -8.17 3.16 20.76
N ARG A 195 -9.29 3.74 20.35
CA ARG A 195 -9.91 3.41 19.07
C ARG A 195 -9.31 4.31 17.98
N TYR A 196 -9.09 3.75 16.79
CA TYR A 196 -8.61 4.53 15.64
C TYR A 196 -9.56 5.71 15.30
N GLU A 197 -10.86 5.51 15.53
CA GLU A 197 -11.90 6.53 15.31
C GLU A 197 -11.87 7.69 16.32
N ASP A 198 -11.04 7.58 17.36
CA ASP A 198 -10.88 8.64 18.38
C ASP A 198 -9.57 9.43 18.20
N LEU A 199 -8.72 9.03 17.23
CA LEU A 199 -7.39 9.59 17.01
C LEU A 199 -7.29 10.46 15.76
N ASN A 200 -6.42 11.48 15.84
CA ASN A 200 -5.93 12.25 14.70
C ASN A 200 -4.47 11.88 14.45
N LEU A 201 -4.18 11.29 13.31
CA LEU A 201 -2.86 10.76 12.98
C LEU A 201 -2.33 11.35 11.66
N ILE A 202 -1.03 11.50 11.56
CA ILE A 202 -0.36 11.64 10.28
C ILE A 202 0.32 10.32 10.00
N VAL A 203 -0.06 9.63 8.91
CA VAL A 203 0.55 8.37 8.54
C VAL A 203 1.38 8.55 7.27
N ALA A 204 2.67 8.23 7.35
CA ALA A 204 3.61 8.25 6.24
C ALA A 204 3.98 6.81 5.87
N HIS A 205 3.41 6.31 4.78
CA HIS A 205 3.81 5.05 4.17
C HIS A 205 4.96 5.32 3.20
N MET A 206 6.08 4.64 3.40
CA MET A 206 7.32 4.86 2.67
C MET A 206 7.80 3.53 2.06
N GLY A 207 7.55 3.36 0.77
CA GLY A 207 7.91 2.17 -0.02
C GLY A 207 8.39 2.55 -1.41
N GLY A 208 8.08 1.77 -2.44
CA GLY A 208 8.35 2.10 -3.84
C GLY A 208 7.67 3.40 -4.30
N GLY A 209 6.57 3.78 -3.65
CA GLY A 209 5.97 5.10 -3.60
C GLY A 209 5.89 5.61 -2.17
N VAL A 210 5.69 6.91 -2.00
CA VAL A 210 5.51 7.53 -0.70
C VAL A 210 4.15 8.23 -0.64
N SER A 211 3.35 7.90 0.37
CA SER A 211 2.10 8.61 0.65
C SER A 211 2.07 9.09 2.09
N VAL A 212 1.76 10.36 2.27
CA VAL A 212 1.56 10.98 3.58
C VAL A 212 0.12 11.45 3.65
N ALA A 213 -0.60 11.02 4.68
CA ALA A 213 -2.02 11.33 4.83
C ALA A 213 -2.36 11.86 6.21
N ALA A 214 -3.36 12.74 6.26
CA ALA A 214 -4.00 13.23 7.47
C ALA A 214 -5.21 12.35 7.79
N HIS A 215 -5.14 11.61 8.89
CA HIS A 215 -6.23 10.80 9.41
C HIS A 215 -6.92 11.56 10.54
N ARG A 216 -8.19 11.84 10.39
CA ARG A 216 -9.02 12.49 11.40
C ARG A 216 -10.16 11.56 11.80
N LYS A 217 -10.12 11.06 13.03
CA LYS A 217 -11.21 10.24 13.61
C LYS A 217 -11.61 9.07 12.69
N GLY A 218 -10.61 8.27 12.29
CA GLY A 218 -10.81 7.10 11.44
C GLY A 218 -10.92 7.36 9.93
N ARG A 219 -10.96 8.64 9.48
CA ARG A 219 -11.08 9.01 8.06
C ARG A 219 -9.81 9.69 7.53
N VAL A 220 -9.45 9.39 6.30
CA VAL A 220 -8.35 10.08 5.58
C VAL A 220 -8.90 11.32 4.91
N ILE A 221 -8.66 12.48 5.53
CA ILE A 221 -9.24 13.76 5.10
C ILE A 221 -8.41 14.51 4.06
N ASP A 222 -7.13 14.17 3.92
CA ASP A 222 -6.24 14.60 2.84
C ASP A 222 -5.08 13.61 2.70
N CYS A 223 -4.56 13.47 1.48
CA CYS A 223 -3.36 12.71 1.15
C CYS A 223 -2.77 13.20 -0.18
N ASN A 224 -1.49 12.97 -0.42
CA ASN A 224 -0.91 13.16 -1.74
C ASN A 224 -1.25 11.97 -2.66
N ASN A 225 -1.30 12.24 -3.97
CA ASN A 225 -1.30 11.18 -4.98
C ASN A 225 0.10 10.55 -5.03
N ALA A 226 0.24 9.33 -4.50
CA ALA A 226 1.52 8.63 -4.40
C ALA A 226 1.97 7.98 -5.71
N LEU A 227 1.20 8.12 -6.79
CA LEU A 227 1.54 7.52 -8.09
C LEU A 227 2.23 8.53 -9.03
N ASP A 228 1.61 9.69 -9.24
CA ASP A 228 2.10 10.64 -10.25
C ASP A 228 1.83 12.10 -9.88
N GLY A 229 2.89 12.86 -9.78
CA GLY A 229 2.84 14.32 -9.76
C GLY A 229 2.53 15.01 -8.44
N GLU A 230 2.40 14.29 -7.32
CA GLU A 230 2.21 14.88 -6.00
C GLU A 230 3.12 14.23 -4.93
N GLY A 231 3.36 14.97 -3.87
CA GLY A 231 4.01 14.46 -2.67
C GLY A 231 5.53 14.35 -2.75
N PRO A 232 6.12 13.55 -1.87
CA PRO A 232 7.57 13.37 -1.80
C PRO A 232 8.14 12.65 -3.03
N VAL A 233 9.41 12.89 -3.31
CA VAL A 233 10.22 12.01 -4.15
C VAL A 233 10.25 10.62 -3.52
N ALA A 234 10.13 9.59 -4.36
CA ALA A 234 10.20 8.19 -3.95
C ALA A 234 11.21 7.42 -4.81
N PRO A 235 11.51 6.16 -4.55
CA PRO A 235 12.47 5.40 -5.34
C PRO A 235 12.29 5.52 -6.86
N GLU A 236 11.07 5.39 -7.37
CA GLU A 236 10.76 5.37 -8.81
C GLU A 236 9.75 6.45 -9.22
N ARG A 237 9.50 7.47 -8.37
CA ARG A 237 8.49 8.49 -8.60
C ARG A 237 9.04 9.88 -8.34
N ALA A 238 8.77 10.77 -9.28
CA ALA A 238 9.32 12.12 -9.28
C ALA A 238 8.81 13.01 -8.14
N GLY A 239 7.64 12.67 -7.55
CA GLY A 239 6.99 13.54 -6.58
C GLY A 239 6.46 14.83 -7.21
N SER A 240 6.32 15.87 -6.40
CA SER A 240 5.87 17.19 -6.86
C SER A 240 6.92 17.87 -7.71
N ILE A 241 6.53 18.29 -8.91
CA ILE A 241 7.37 19.01 -9.87
C ILE A 241 6.75 20.39 -10.10
N PRO A 242 7.56 21.47 -10.28
CA PRO A 242 7.04 22.76 -10.72
C PRO A 242 6.29 22.62 -12.05
N ALA A 243 5.00 23.02 -12.06
CA ALA A 243 4.11 22.77 -13.18
C ALA A 243 4.58 23.48 -14.48
N GLY A 244 5.14 24.69 -14.37
CA GLY A 244 5.66 25.43 -15.54
C GLY A 244 6.79 24.66 -16.21
N GLU A 245 7.77 24.21 -15.48
CA GLU A 245 8.92 23.45 -15.98
C GLU A 245 8.48 22.11 -16.61
N LEU A 246 7.46 21.48 -16.02
CA LEU A 246 6.89 20.24 -16.60
C LEU A 246 6.19 20.51 -17.94
N VAL A 247 5.46 21.62 -18.06
CA VAL A 247 4.83 22.03 -19.31
C VAL A 247 5.89 22.29 -20.39
N ASP A 248 6.95 23.04 -20.06
CA ASP A 248 8.05 23.32 -20.99
C ASP A 248 8.72 22.02 -21.45
N LEU A 249 8.91 21.07 -20.53
CA LEU A 249 9.45 19.76 -20.88
C LEU A 249 8.53 18.96 -21.80
N CYS A 250 7.21 18.98 -21.55
CA CYS A 250 6.20 18.30 -22.40
C CYS A 250 6.20 18.83 -23.83
N PHE A 251 6.38 20.14 -24.02
CA PHE A 251 6.36 20.77 -25.34
C PHE A 251 7.75 20.98 -25.96
N SER A 252 8.82 20.52 -25.31
CA SER A 252 10.19 20.64 -25.79
C SER A 252 10.50 19.83 -27.06
N GLY A 253 9.65 18.87 -27.41
CA GLY A 253 9.89 17.90 -28.48
C GLY A 253 10.92 16.79 -28.13
N LYS A 254 11.48 16.79 -26.92
CA LYS A 254 12.47 15.80 -26.47
C LYS A 254 11.85 14.46 -26.06
N TYR A 255 10.60 14.47 -25.62
CA TYR A 255 9.90 13.31 -25.06
C TYR A 255 8.50 13.17 -25.63
N THR A 256 8.07 11.93 -25.81
CA THR A 256 6.68 11.58 -26.07
C THR A 256 5.84 11.65 -24.79
N HIS A 257 4.53 11.71 -24.91
CA HIS A 257 3.61 11.64 -23.77
C HIS A 257 3.90 10.42 -22.88
N LYS A 258 4.15 9.24 -23.49
CA LYS A 258 4.44 7.99 -22.75
C LYS A 258 5.74 8.10 -21.95
N GLU A 259 6.77 8.71 -22.51
CA GLU A 259 8.06 8.91 -21.83
C GLU A 259 7.93 9.87 -20.65
N ILE A 260 7.20 10.99 -20.83
CA ILE A 260 6.91 11.92 -19.72
C ILE A 260 6.16 11.20 -18.60
N ARG A 261 5.11 10.39 -18.91
CA ARG A 261 4.40 9.60 -17.90
C ARG A 261 5.33 8.64 -17.17
N THR A 262 6.30 8.06 -17.89
CA THR A 262 7.30 7.16 -17.28
C THR A 262 8.31 7.92 -16.40
N LEU A 263 8.66 9.17 -16.74
CA LEU A 263 9.48 10.03 -15.89
C LEU A 263 8.74 10.42 -14.60
N LEU A 264 7.43 10.59 -14.64
CA LEU A 264 6.64 10.84 -13.42
C LEU A 264 6.58 9.60 -12.53
N SER A 265 6.39 8.40 -13.12
CA SER A 265 6.19 7.16 -12.37
C SER A 265 6.84 5.97 -13.10
N GLY A 266 7.95 5.47 -12.55
CA GLY A 266 8.72 4.34 -13.05
C GLY A 266 10.21 4.65 -13.25
N LYS A 267 10.55 5.81 -13.84
CA LYS A 267 11.94 6.26 -14.07
C LYS A 267 12.26 7.60 -13.41
N GLY A 268 11.33 8.15 -12.64
CA GLY A 268 11.56 9.35 -11.82
C GLY A 268 12.14 9.02 -10.47
N GLY A 269 12.22 10.01 -9.61
CA GLY A 269 12.68 9.85 -8.23
C GLY A 269 14.17 9.51 -8.12
N LEU A 270 14.50 8.64 -7.16
CA LEU A 270 15.89 8.26 -6.90
C LEU A 270 16.53 7.60 -8.13
N VAL A 271 15.77 6.81 -8.90
CA VAL A 271 16.26 6.22 -10.16
C VAL A 271 16.72 7.29 -11.15
N SER A 272 15.95 8.36 -11.29
CA SER A 272 16.34 9.47 -12.20
C SER A 272 17.62 10.18 -11.75
N LEU A 273 17.83 10.28 -10.43
CA LEU A 273 18.93 11.03 -9.85
C LEU A 273 20.23 10.21 -9.74
N THR A 274 20.12 8.90 -9.50
CA THR A 274 21.26 8.06 -9.14
C THR A 274 21.40 6.79 -9.99
N GLY A 275 20.41 6.51 -10.86
CA GLY A 275 20.31 5.24 -11.60
C GLY A 275 19.86 4.05 -10.73
N LYS A 276 19.54 4.25 -9.45
CA LYS A 276 19.23 3.18 -8.47
C LYS A 276 17.90 3.41 -7.78
N ASN A 277 17.17 2.33 -7.54
CA ASN A 277 15.91 2.34 -6.75
C ASN A 277 16.08 1.75 -5.35
N SER A 278 17.20 1.14 -5.02
CA SER A 278 17.46 0.54 -3.72
C SER A 278 17.83 1.61 -2.69
N VAL A 279 16.85 2.02 -1.87
CA VAL A 279 17.07 2.97 -0.78
C VAL A 279 18.13 2.47 0.20
N LYS A 280 18.16 1.16 0.48
CA LYS A 280 19.16 0.55 1.35
C LYS A 280 20.57 0.80 0.82
N ALA A 281 20.81 0.50 -0.46
CA ALA A 281 22.12 0.71 -1.09
C ALA A 281 22.53 2.19 -1.10
N LEU A 282 21.57 3.10 -1.41
CA LEU A 282 21.83 4.54 -1.41
C LEU A 282 22.15 5.08 -0.01
N VAL A 283 21.52 4.57 1.04
CA VAL A 283 21.85 4.93 2.44
C VAL A 283 23.25 4.43 2.81
N GLU A 284 23.61 3.20 2.46
CA GLU A 284 24.95 2.66 2.69
C GLU A 284 26.04 3.49 1.98
N GLU A 285 25.80 3.87 0.73
CA GLU A 285 26.69 4.75 -0.03
C GLU A 285 26.79 6.15 0.58
N ALA A 286 25.67 6.74 0.99
CA ALA A 286 25.66 8.04 1.65
C ALA A 286 26.47 8.05 2.95
N GLN A 287 26.36 6.98 3.75
CA GLN A 287 27.11 6.81 4.98
C GLN A 287 28.63 6.61 4.75
N THR A 288 29.00 6.08 3.59
CA THR A 288 30.43 5.93 3.20
C THR A 288 30.99 7.14 2.43
N GLY A 289 30.20 8.24 2.33
CA GLY A 289 30.66 9.53 1.81
C GLY A 289 30.32 9.80 0.35
N ASN A 290 29.45 9.00 -0.29
CA ASN A 290 28.95 9.31 -1.63
C ASN A 290 27.97 10.51 -1.57
N ALA A 291 28.39 11.64 -2.13
CA ALA A 291 27.65 12.89 -2.07
C ALA A 291 26.34 12.85 -2.88
N GLU A 292 26.33 12.17 -4.04
CA GLU A 292 25.15 12.04 -4.90
C GLU A 292 24.05 11.22 -4.22
N SER A 293 24.43 10.06 -3.67
CA SER A 293 23.51 9.20 -2.92
C SER A 293 22.97 9.91 -1.68
N LYS A 294 23.84 10.66 -0.97
CA LYS A 294 23.41 11.47 0.18
C LYS A 294 22.40 12.54 -0.23
N GLN A 295 22.67 13.29 -1.30
CA GLN A 295 21.77 14.34 -1.78
C GLN A 295 20.42 13.77 -2.20
N ALA A 296 20.40 12.62 -2.86
CA ALA A 296 19.17 11.96 -3.28
C ALA A 296 18.31 11.49 -2.08
N ILE A 297 18.94 10.90 -1.06
CA ILE A 297 18.25 10.51 0.19
C ILE A 297 17.78 11.74 0.96
N ASP A 298 18.59 12.78 1.09
CA ASP A 298 18.22 14.04 1.76
C ASP A 298 16.99 14.69 1.07
N LEU A 299 16.94 14.68 -0.27
CA LEU A 299 15.80 15.18 -1.03
C LEU A 299 14.51 14.40 -0.72
N MET A 300 14.60 13.06 -0.68
CA MET A 300 13.45 12.22 -0.35
C MET A 300 12.96 12.50 1.08
N VAL A 301 13.86 12.53 2.06
CA VAL A 301 13.53 12.84 3.47
C VAL A 301 12.92 14.23 3.58
N TYR A 302 13.52 15.24 2.95
CA TYR A 302 13.00 16.61 2.96
C TYR A 302 11.57 16.69 2.40
N GLY A 303 11.29 15.97 1.30
CA GLY A 303 9.95 15.88 0.73
C GLY A 303 8.95 15.24 1.69
N ILE A 304 9.34 14.16 2.39
CA ILE A 304 8.49 13.50 3.40
C ILE A 304 8.16 14.46 4.54
N VAL A 305 9.19 15.10 5.10
CA VAL A 305 9.04 16.07 6.20
C VAL A 305 8.11 17.22 5.82
N LYS A 306 8.26 17.80 4.61
CA LYS A 306 7.36 18.85 4.11
C LYS A 306 5.91 18.36 4.03
N ASN A 307 5.68 17.16 3.56
CA ASN A 307 4.32 16.60 3.46
C ASN A 307 3.73 16.32 4.84
N ILE A 308 4.51 15.85 5.82
CA ILE A 308 4.08 15.73 7.21
C ILE A 308 3.65 17.11 7.74
N GLY A 309 4.44 18.16 7.50
CA GLY A 309 4.09 19.54 7.89
C GLY A 309 2.78 20.03 7.23
N GLN A 310 2.56 19.72 5.96
CA GLN A 310 1.29 20.02 5.29
C GLN A 310 0.10 19.30 5.95
N MET A 311 0.23 18.00 6.25
CA MET A 311 -0.83 17.25 6.92
C MET A 311 -1.06 17.74 8.36
N ALA A 312 -0.02 18.22 9.03
CA ALA A 312 -0.15 18.84 10.35
C ALA A 312 -1.04 20.10 10.32
N THR A 313 -0.91 20.91 9.30
CA THR A 313 -1.79 22.11 9.14
C THR A 313 -3.21 21.73 8.74
N VAL A 314 -3.40 20.67 7.96
CA VAL A 314 -4.74 20.11 7.63
C VAL A 314 -5.46 19.65 8.89
N LEU A 315 -4.74 19.05 9.85
CA LEU A 315 -5.26 18.67 11.16
C LEU A 315 -5.28 19.84 12.17
N LYS A 316 -4.87 21.06 11.75
CA LYS A 316 -4.83 22.27 12.60
C LYS A 316 -3.94 22.14 13.85
N GLY A 317 -2.93 21.28 13.77
CA GLY A 317 -2.04 20.98 14.88
C GLY A 317 -2.61 20.03 15.94
N ASP A 318 -3.84 19.56 15.79
CA ASP A 318 -4.47 18.57 16.67
C ASP A 318 -4.07 17.16 16.22
N ILE A 319 -2.91 16.67 16.69
CA ILE A 319 -2.23 15.47 16.22
C ILE A 319 -1.83 14.61 17.42
N ASP A 320 -2.36 13.41 17.49
CA ASP A 320 -2.01 12.44 18.54
C ASP A 320 -0.66 11.78 18.28
N ALA A 321 -0.36 11.44 17.00
CA ALA A 321 0.93 10.90 16.61
C ALA A 321 1.22 11.04 15.10
N ILE A 322 2.51 10.92 14.76
CA ILE A 322 3.01 10.71 13.41
C ILE A 322 3.47 9.25 13.32
N VAL A 323 2.87 8.49 12.41
CA VAL A 323 3.13 7.06 12.22
C VAL A 323 3.93 6.85 10.94
N LEU A 324 5.13 6.29 11.06
CA LEU A 324 6.01 5.95 9.94
C LEU A 324 5.90 4.45 9.64
N THR A 325 5.60 4.09 8.39
CA THR A 325 5.41 2.70 7.96
C THR A 325 5.95 2.46 6.55
N GLY A 326 5.81 1.26 6.03
CA GLY A 326 6.37 0.84 4.74
C GLY A 326 7.79 0.29 4.84
N GLY A 327 8.30 -0.25 3.75
CA GLY A 327 9.61 -0.91 3.72
C GLY A 327 10.80 0.02 4.02
N ILE A 328 10.70 1.31 3.70
CA ILE A 328 11.75 2.30 3.99
C ILE A 328 11.84 2.59 5.50
N ALA A 329 10.76 2.39 6.26
CA ALA A 329 10.76 2.58 7.70
C ALA A 329 11.69 1.62 8.47
N TYR A 330 12.20 0.56 7.85
CA TYR A 330 13.29 -0.26 8.41
C TYR A 330 14.62 0.51 8.51
N SER A 331 14.80 1.57 7.73
CA SER A 331 16.02 2.37 7.74
C SER A 331 16.01 3.36 8.90
N LYS A 332 16.73 3.02 9.97
CA LYS A 332 16.90 3.91 11.12
C LYS A 332 17.51 5.28 10.72
N TYR A 333 18.41 5.30 9.71
CA TYR A 333 18.96 6.53 9.16
C TYR A 333 17.88 7.50 8.67
N ILE A 334 16.88 6.98 7.95
CA ILE A 334 15.78 7.78 7.41
C ILE A 334 14.77 8.14 8.50
N THR A 335 14.36 7.17 9.33
CA THR A 335 13.36 7.44 10.37
C THR A 335 13.87 8.40 11.44
N ASP A 336 15.15 8.35 11.81
CA ASP A 336 15.76 9.31 12.72
C ASP A 336 15.77 10.74 12.11
N ALA A 337 16.13 10.88 10.84
CA ALA A 337 16.16 12.18 10.17
C ALA A 337 14.74 12.80 10.06
N ILE A 338 13.71 11.98 9.80
CA ILE A 338 12.32 12.43 9.82
C ILE A 338 11.90 12.81 11.25
N ALA A 339 12.24 11.97 12.23
CA ALA A 339 11.90 12.21 13.63
C ALA A 339 12.54 13.50 14.15
N ASP A 340 13.80 13.74 13.84
CA ASP A 340 14.50 14.96 14.24
C ASP A 340 13.83 16.21 13.68
N SER A 341 13.26 16.11 12.47
CA SER A 341 12.60 17.22 11.81
C SER A 341 11.14 17.43 12.22
N CYS A 342 10.46 16.39 12.75
CA CYS A 342 9.00 16.40 12.95
C CYS A 342 8.56 16.24 14.41
N ARG A 343 9.45 15.84 15.34
CA ARG A 343 9.11 15.56 16.76
C ARG A 343 8.47 16.74 17.50
N PHE A 344 8.63 17.97 17.01
CA PHE A 344 7.99 19.15 17.59
C PHE A 344 6.48 19.22 17.28
N LEU A 345 5.99 18.46 16.30
CA LEU A 345 4.59 18.42 15.91
C LEU A 345 3.78 17.44 16.77
N ALA A 346 4.29 16.22 16.97
CA ALA A 346 3.67 15.16 17.73
C ALA A 346 4.65 14.00 18.00
N PRO A 347 4.33 13.05 18.91
CA PRO A 347 5.08 11.81 19.07
C PRO A 347 5.19 11.04 17.76
N ILE A 348 6.34 10.34 17.58
CA ILE A 348 6.59 9.53 16.39
C ILE A 348 6.55 8.06 16.75
N ALA A 349 5.72 7.29 16.05
CA ALA A 349 5.64 5.85 16.13
C ALA A 349 6.13 5.23 14.83
N ILE A 350 6.88 4.13 14.90
CA ILE A 350 7.51 3.49 13.74
C ILE A 350 7.06 2.04 13.67
N TYR A 351 6.37 1.70 12.56
CA TYR A 351 5.87 0.37 12.25
C TYR A 351 6.38 -0.06 10.87
N PRO A 352 7.62 -0.59 10.78
CA PRO A 352 8.23 -0.93 9.51
C PRO A 352 7.52 -2.10 8.83
N GLY A 353 7.46 -2.04 7.50
CA GLY A 353 6.95 -3.13 6.67
C GLY A 353 5.60 -2.83 6.02
N GLU A 354 5.22 -3.76 5.16
CA GLU A 354 3.98 -3.74 4.39
C GLU A 354 3.32 -5.11 4.54
N ASN A 355 2.53 -5.30 5.58
CA ASN A 355 1.82 -6.56 5.80
C ASN A 355 0.49 -6.57 5.04
N GLU A 356 0.54 -6.36 3.71
CA GLU A 356 -0.68 -6.24 2.88
C GLU A 356 -1.53 -7.52 2.93
N LEU A 357 -0.92 -8.71 2.86
CA LEU A 357 -1.67 -9.97 2.94
C LEU A 357 -2.33 -10.16 4.30
N GLN A 358 -1.61 -9.87 5.37
CA GLN A 358 -2.18 -9.89 6.72
C GLN A 358 -3.31 -8.85 6.87
N SER A 359 -3.10 -7.64 6.37
CA SER A 359 -4.12 -6.60 6.41
C SER A 359 -5.39 -7.00 5.66
N LEU A 360 -5.26 -7.64 4.50
CA LEU A 360 -6.39 -8.21 3.77
C LEU A 360 -7.08 -9.28 4.58
N ALA A 361 -6.34 -10.28 5.06
CA ALA A 361 -6.89 -11.40 5.82
C ALA A 361 -7.62 -10.94 7.09
N MET A 362 -7.03 -10.00 7.85
CA MET A 362 -7.66 -9.46 9.06
C MET A 362 -8.94 -8.67 8.77
N ASN A 363 -9.02 -7.98 7.62
CA ASN A 363 -10.29 -7.36 7.21
C ASN A 363 -11.35 -8.42 6.90
N ALA A 364 -11.02 -9.49 6.18
CA ALA A 364 -11.95 -10.60 5.92
C ALA A 364 -12.35 -11.31 7.23
N LEU A 365 -11.41 -11.51 8.15
CA LEU A 365 -11.67 -12.13 9.45
C LEU A 365 -12.68 -11.31 10.29
N ARG A 366 -12.50 -9.98 10.35
CA ARG A 366 -13.45 -9.08 11.02
C ARG A 366 -14.86 -9.17 10.42
N LEU A 367 -14.94 -9.29 9.08
CA LEU A 367 -16.21 -9.48 8.40
C LEU A 367 -16.86 -10.82 8.78
N LEU A 368 -16.09 -11.92 8.74
CA LEU A 368 -16.58 -13.26 9.07
C LEU A 368 -17.02 -13.38 10.55
N ARG A 369 -16.40 -12.62 11.45
CA ARG A 369 -16.78 -12.50 12.86
C ARG A 369 -17.97 -11.59 13.12
N GLY A 370 -18.48 -10.91 12.10
CA GLY A 370 -19.58 -9.95 12.26
C GLY A 370 -19.20 -8.63 12.94
N GLU A 371 -17.92 -8.30 13.03
CA GLU A 371 -17.41 -7.05 13.60
C GLU A 371 -17.60 -5.86 12.64
N THR A 372 -17.84 -6.12 11.37
CA THR A 372 -18.05 -5.14 10.31
C THR A 372 -18.90 -5.74 9.20
N GLU A 373 -19.43 -4.91 8.33
CA GLU A 373 -20.22 -5.34 7.18
C GLU A 373 -19.51 -5.05 5.87
N ALA A 374 -19.78 -5.88 4.86
CA ALA A 374 -19.33 -5.62 3.51
C ALA A 374 -20.23 -4.58 2.83
N LYS A 375 -19.59 -3.63 2.15
CA LYS A 375 -20.25 -2.64 1.31
C LYS A 375 -20.54 -3.21 -0.08
N ILE A 376 -21.53 -2.65 -0.73
CA ILE A 376 -21.84 -2.90 -2.14
C ILE A 376 -21.12 -1.83 -2.97
N TYR A 377 -20.47 -2.28 -4.07
CA TYR A 377 -19.75 -1.40 -5.01
C TYR A 377 -20.69 -0.75 -6.02
#